data_39f1bb4eed8dd83c1729f2166ac896da
#
_entry.id   39f1bb4eed8dd83c1729f2166ac896da
#
_cell.length_a   1.000
_cell.length_b   1.000
_cell.length_c   1.000
_cell.angle_alpha   90.00
_cell.angle_beta   90.00
_cell.angle_gamma   90.00
#
_symmetry.space_group_name_H-M   'P 1'
#
loop_
_entity.id
_entity.type
_entity.pdbx_description
1 polymer ?
#
loop_
_entity_poly.entity_id
_entity_poly.type
_entity_poly.pdbx_seq_one_letter_code
_entity_poly.pdbx_strand_id
1 'polypeptide(L)'
;MHEHVRATAWVRGRVQQVGFRWWTRARALEIGLTGYTSNLDDGRVQVVAEGSRADCERLLALLRGPDTPGRVTGVTEIWSATGAGYPDFEIR
;
A
#
# COMPACT_ATOMS: atom_id res chain seq x y z
N MET A 1 20.51 0.08 -12.60
CA MET A 1 19.44 1.08 -12.72
C MET A 1 18.13 0.47 -12.22
N HIS A 2 17.46 1.14 -11.30
CA HIS A 2 16.22 0.63 -10.73
C HIS A 2 15.03 1.19 -11.51
N GLU A 3 14.18 0.29 -11.98
CA GLU A 3 12.94 0.68 -12.61
C GLU A 3 11.95 1.09 -11.54
N HIS A 4 11.42 2.32 -11.65
CA HIS A 4 10.36 2.78 -10.78
C HIS A 4 9.01 2.41 -11.38
N VAL A 5 8.16 1.82 -10.57
CA VAL A 5 6.82 1.38 -10.96
C VAL A 5 5.82 1.85 -9.92
N ARG A 6 4.56 1.78 -10.28
CA ARG A 6 3.44 2.00 -9.36
C ARG A 6 2.70 0.70 -9.14
N ALA A 7 2.49 0.34 -7.88
CA ALA A 7 1.60 -0.72 -7.48
C ALA A 7 0.37 -0.09 -6.84
N THR A 8 -0.80 -0.47 -7.30
CA THR A 8 -2.06 -0.07 -6.66
C THR A 8 -2.72 -1.33 -6.12
N ALA A 9 -3.00 -1.33 -4.83
CA ALA A 9 -3.61 -2.46 -4.16
C ALA A 9 -4.93 -2.07 -3.51
N TRP A 10 -5.88 -2.99 -3.51
CA TRP A 10 -7.14 -2.86 -2.80
C TRP A 10 -7.22 -3.97 -1.78
N VAL A 11 -7.32 -3.57 -0.50
CA VAL A 11 -7.32 -4.48 0.63
C VAL A 11 -8.74 -4.62 1.15
N ARG A 12 -9.24 -5.85 1.20
CA ARG A 12 -10.58 -6.18 1.68
C ARG A 12 -10.49 -6.85 3.03
N GLY A 13 -11.54 -6.68 3.81
CA GLY A 13 -11.68 -7.29 5.13
C GLY A 13 -12.06 -6.26 6.17
N ARG A 14 -11.73 -6.55 7.42
CA ARG A 14 -11.93 -5.62 8.52
C ARG A 14 -10.66 -4.78 8.65
N VAL A 15 -10.57 -3.74 7.81
CA VAL A 15 -9.35 -2.96 7.62
C VAL A 15 -9.53 -1.47 7.89
N GLN A 16 -10.77 -0.99 8.07
CA GLN A 16 -11.02 0.39 8.44
C GLN A 16 -11.22 0.50 9.96
N GLN A 17 -10.81 1.62 10.55
CA GLN A 17 -10.95 1.91 11.98
C GLN A 17 -10.15 0.97 12.88
N VAL A 18 -9.09 0.37 12.34
CA VAL A 18 -8.21 -0.55 13.09
C VAL A 18 -6.74 -0.12 13.03
N GLY A 19 -6.47 1.09 12.50
CA GLY A 19 -5.10 1.59 12.37
C GLY A 19 -4.36 1.07 11.14
N PHE A 20 -5.09 0.50 10.17
CA PHE A 20 -4.48 -0.14 9.00
C PHE A 20 -3.70 0.87 8.14
N ARG A 21 -4.25 2.07 7.91
CA ARG A 21 -3.58 3.09 7.09
C ARG A 21 -2.28 3.55 7.74
N TRP A 22 -2.27 3.74 9.06
CA TRP A 22 -1.06 4.12 9.81
C TRP A 22 -0.01 3.03 9.74
N TRP A 23 -0.43 1.77 9.92
CA TRP A 23 0.48 0.62 9.81
C TRP A 23 1.09 0.55 8.41
N THR A 24 0.27 0.69 7.36
CA THR A 24 0.73 0.65 5.97
C THR A 24 1.74 1.76 5.70
N ARG A 25 1.44 2.98 6.16
CA ARG A 25 2.36 4.11 5.99
C ARG A 25 3.70 3.83 6.65
N ALA A 26 3.69 3.32 7.88
CA ALA A 26 4.92 3.00 8.59
C ALA A 26 5.75 1.97 7.82
N ARG A 27 5.11 0.93 7.31
CA ARG A 27 5.82 -0.09 6.52
C ARG A 27 6.37 0.49 5.21
N ALA A 28 5.59 1.31 4.52
CA ALA A 28 6.02 1.94 3.28
C ALA A 28 7.24 2.86 3.52
N LEU A 29 7.21 3.65 4.57
CA LEU A 29 8.33 4.53 4.92
C LEU A 29 9.60 3.75 5.28
N GLU A 30 9.46 2.64 5.99
CA GLU A 30 10.60 1.78 6.32
C GLU A 30 11.27 1.21 5.08
N ILE A 31 10.47 0.89 4.06
CA ILE A 31 10.98 0.35 2.79
C ILE A 31 11.55 1.48 1.91
N GLY A 32 11.06 2.70 2.07
CA GLY A 32 11.48 3.84 1.26
C GLY A 32 10.54 4.14 0.10
N LEU A 33 9.29 3.70 0.17
CA LEU A 33 8.29 3.94 -0.86
C LEU A 33 7.62 5.30 -0.68
N THR A 34 7.10 5.83 -1.79
CA THR A 34 6.23 7.00 -1.80
C THR A 34 4.84 6.58 -2.27
N GLY A 35 3.84 7.41 -2.01
CA GLY A 35 2.47 7.13 -2.42
C GLY A 35 1.45 7.57 -1.39
N TYR A 36 0.38 6.79 -1.26
CA TYR A 36 -0.67 7.10 -0.27
C TYR A 36 -1.53 5.87 0.03
N THR A 37 -2.28 5.97 1.11
CA THR A 37 -3.29 4.99 1.47
C THR A 37 -4.57 5.73 1.89
N SER A 38 -5.72 5.20 1.50
CA SER A 38 -7.02 5.83 1.77
C SER A 38 -8.09 4.79 2.03
N ASN A 39 -9.07 5.16 2.85
CA ASN A 39 -10.28 4.36 3.01
C ASN A 39 -11.21 4.63 1.84
N LEU A 40 -11.80 3.57 1.29
CA LEU A 40 -12.83 3.70 0.27
C LEU A 40 -14.21 3.56 0.91
N ASP A 41 -15.24 4.07 0.23
CA ASP A 41 -16.60 4.07 0.76
C ASP A 41 -17.19 2.68 0.94
N ASP A 42 -16.66 1.70 0.20
CA ASP A 42 -17.12 0.31 0.27
C ASP A 42 -16.44 -0.52 1.35
N GLY A 43 -15.62 0.09 2.20
CA GLY A 43 -14.93 -0.58 3.30
C GLY A 43 -13.52 -1.05 2.99
N ARG A 44 -13.09 -1.01 1.72
CA ARG A 44 -11.73 -1.37 1.35
C ARG A 44 -10.75 -0.27 1.71
N VAL A 45 -9.48 -0.64 1.82
CA VAL A 45 -8.37 0.32 1.88
C VAL A 45 -7.61 0.25 0.56
N GLN A 46 -7.39 1.40 -0.06
CA GLN A 46 -6.58 1.51 -1.26
C GLN A 46 -5.16 1.93 -0.86
N VAL A 47 -4.18 1.26 -1.47
CA VAL A 47 -2.76 1.57 -1.26
C VAL A 47 -2.14 1.82 -2.62
N VAL A 48 -1.54 3.00 -2.79
CA VAL A 48 -0.77 3.34 -3.99
C VAL A 48 0.68 3.51 -3.56
N ALA A 49 1.58 2.71 -4.13
CA ALA A 49 3.00 2.74 -3.78
C ALA A 49 3.85 2.90 -5.03
N GLU A 50 4.85 3.75 -4.95
CA GLU A 50 5.81 3.97 -6.03
C GLU A 50 7.22 3.76 -5.53
N GLY A 51 8.02 3.07 -6.33
CA GLY A 51 9.41 2.76 -6.04
C GLY A 51 9.89 1.66 -6.97
N SER A 52 10.96 0.98 -6.58
CA SER A 52 11.41 -0.19 -7.33
C SER A 52 10.35 -1.30 -7.25
N ARG A 53 10.31 -2.14 -8.26
CA ARG A 53 9.38 -3.26 -8.25
C ARG A 53 9.60 -4.16 -7.03
N ALA A 54 10.86 -4.44 -6.69
CA ALA A 54 11.17 -5.27 -5.54
C ALA A 54 10.63 -4.66 -4.23
N ASP A 55 10.75 -3.35 -4.06
CA ASP A 55 10.27 -2.68 -2.86
C ASP A 55 8.74 -2.66 -2.80
N CYS A 56 8.08 -2.44 -3.93
CA CYS A 56 6.62 -2.52 -3.99
C CYS A 56 6.14 -3.94 -3.67
N GLU A 57 6.83 -4.96 -4.18
CA GLU A 57 6.49 -6.35 -3.87
C GLU A 57 6.66 -6.67 -2.39
N ARG A 58 7.66 -6.07 -1.73
CA ARG A 58 7.85 -6.23 -0.28
C ARG A 58 6.64 -5.68 0.49
N LEU A 59 6.15 -4.51 0.12
CA LEU A 59 4.96 -3.94 0.77
C LEU A 59 3.74 -4.83 0.54
N LEU A 60 3.52 -5.30 -0.69
CA LEU A 60 2.40 -6.18 -1.00
C LEU A 60 2.46 -7.48 -0.20
N ALA A 61 3.65 -8.05 -0.03
CA ALA A 61 3.83 -9.24 0.79
C ALA A 61 3.44 -8.97 2.26
N LEU A 62 3.78 -7.79 2.79
CA LEU A 62 3.38 -7.41 4.15
C LEU A 62 1.87 -7.24 4.27
N LEU A 63 1.22 -6.67 3.25
CA LEU A 63 -0.25 -6.52 3.24
C LEU A 63 -0.95 -7.88 3.27
N ARG A 64 -0.34 -8.91 2.69
CA ARG A 64 -0.87 -10.27 2.65
C ARG A 64 -0.43 -11.13 3.83
N GLY A 65 0.50 -10.63 4.63
CA GLY A 65 1.07 -11.38 5.75
C GLY A 65 0.21 -11.33 7.01
N PRO A 66 0.67 -12.00 8.08
CA PRO A 66 -0.12 -12.14 9.30
C PRO A 66 -0.05 -10.95 10.25
N ASP A 67 0.79 -9.95 9.96
CA ASP A 67 1.08 -8.88 10.93
C ASP A 67 0.20 -7.64 10.74
N THR A 68 -0.74 -7.66 9.80
CA THR A 68 -1.64 -6.53 9.56
C THR A 68 -2.60 -6.33 10.72
N PRO A 69 -2.92 -5.07 11.09
CA PRO A 69 -4.00 -4.84 12.04
C PRO A 69 -5.34 -5.20 11.38
N GLY A 70 -6.32 -5.55 12.20
CA GLY A 70 -7.62 -5.98 11.72
C GLY A 70 -7.55 -7.36 11.08
N ARG A 71 -8.36 -7.58 10.06
CA ARG A 71 -8.42 -8.87 9.37
C ARG A 71 -8.51 -8.67 7.87
N VAL A 72 -7.47 -9.07 7.16
CA VAL A 72 -7.42 -9.01 5.70
C VAL A 72 -8.00 -10.30 5.13
N THR A 73 -9.01 -10.17 4.26
CA THR A 73 -9.62 -11.31 3.57
C THR A 73 -9.20 -11.42 2.12
N GLY A 74 -8.61 -10.36 1.57
CA GLY A 74 -8.09 -10.40 0.21
C GLY A 74 -7.38 -9.13 -0.17
N VAL A 75 -6.41 -9.28 -1.08
CA VAL A 75 -5.66 -8.15 -1.65
C VAL A 75 -5.60 -8.36 -3.15
N THR A 76 -6.04 -7.37 -3.91
CA THR A 76 -5.86 -7.34 -5.36
C THR A 76 -4.91 -6.22 -5.72
N GLU A 77 -4.14 -6.40 -6.79
CA GLU A 77 -3.14 -5.43 -7.20
C GLU A 77 -3.13 -5.24 -8.70
N ILE A 78 -2.76 -4.04 -9.13
CA ILE A 78 -2.39 -3.76 -10.51
C ILE A 78 -1.05 -3.02 -10.51
N TRP A 79 -0.33 -3.13 -11.62
CA TRP A 79 0.96 -2.50 -11.82
C TRP A 79 0.87 -1.53 -12.98
N SER A 80 1.56 -0.40 -12.86
CA SER A 80 1.60 0.60 -13.93
C SER A 80 2.91 1.39 -13.85
N ALA A 81 3.18 2.17 -14.89
CA ALA A 81 4.29 3.11 -14.87
C ALA A 81 4.00 4.24 -13.88
N THR A 82 5.06 4.83 -13.33
CA THR A 82 4.91 6.00 -12.47
C THR A 82 4.54 7.22 -13.30
N GLY A 83 3.74 8.11 -12.69
CA GLY A 83 3.40 9.39 -13.25
C GLY A 83 4.28 10.50 -12.69
N ALA A 84 3.66 11.55 -12.15
CA ALA A 84 4.37 12.70 -11.59
C ALA A 84 5.13 12.38 -10.31
N GLY A 85 4.83 11.26 -9.67
CA GLY A 85 5.44 10.88 -8.41
C GLY A 85 4.71 11.47 -7.21
N TYR A 86 5.15 11.05 -6.04
CA TYR A 86 4.65 11.56 -4.76
C TYR A 86 5.84 11.97 -3.92
N PRO A 87 5.75 13.10 -3.16
CA PRO A 87 6.89 13.57 -2.35
C PRO A 87 7.14 12.72 -1.11
N ASP A 88 6.12 12.04 -0.61
CA ASP A 88 6.21 11.21 0.58
C ASP A 88 5.13 10.13 0.54
N PHE A 89 4.86 9.47 1.68
CA PHE A 89 3.75 8.51 1.79
C PHE A 89 2.68 9.12 2.70
N GLU A 90 1.50 9.37 2.13
CA GLU A 90 0.43 10.09 2.79
C GLU A 90 -0.69 9.16 3.25
N ILE A 91 -1.40 9.59 4.28
CA ILE A 91 -2.68 9.01 4.67
C ILE A 91 -3.77 9.94 4.17
N ARG A 92 -4.65 9.42 3.37
CA ARG A 92 -5.77 10.16 2.79
C ARG A 92 -7.12 9.64 3.26
#